data_ec53ffc2c94c8ae67d2ce9553be36302
#
_entry.id   ec53ffc2c94c8ae67d2ce9553be36302
#
_cell.length_a   1.000
_cell.length_b   1.000
_cell.length_c   1.000
_cell.angle_alpha   90.00
_cell.angle_beta   90.00
_cell.angle_gamma   90.00
#
_symmetry.space_group_name_H-M   'P 1'
#
loop_
_entity.id
_entity.type
_entity.pdbx_description
1 polymer ?
#
loop_
_entity_poly.entity_id
_entity_poly.type
_entity_poly.pdbx_seq_one_letter_code
_entity_poly.pdbx_strand_id
1 'polypeptide(L)'
;YKKLWELFPDSKKLGVTATPWRMNNSGFKEVYQQLITSQSIKAFIEQGWLAPYSYYSVRENSVERERITSINEFDIEGDYKTSALEREMDTMQIRARLLDSYQRLASGKKGIIYSISRKHSEHICEEYRNAGLNIVKIDSLTPKNERQLYVQRFKNGQIDIIVNVDIFSEGFDCPDIEFIQLARPTKSLVKYLQQVGRGLRKNGDKKCIIL
;
A
#
# COMPACT_ATOMS: atom_id res chain seq x y z
N TYR A 1 -24.62 5.10 4.51
CA TYR A 1 -25.16 5.42 3.18
C TYR A 1 -26.66 5.09 3.09
N LYS A 2 -27.15 3.90 3.56
CA LYS A 2 -28.59 3.52 3.44
C LYS A 2 -29.51 4.58 4.05
N LYS A 3 -29.26 5.05 5.28
CA LYS A 3 -30.02 6.13 5.94
C LYS A 3 -30.07 7.44 5.15
N LEU A 4 -28.97 7.82 4.47
CA LEU A 4 -28.93 9.01 3.64
C LEU A 4 -29.81 8.85 2.39
N TRP A 5 -29.86 7.65 1.84
CA TRP A 5 -30.68 7.38 0.64
C TRP A 5 -32.18 7.26 0.92
N GLU A 6 -32.55 6.89 2.14
CA GLU A 6 -33.93 6.95 2.60
C GLU A 6 -34.47 8.40 2.63
N LEU A 7 -33.58 9.38 2.88
CA LEU A 7 -33.96 10.80 2.86
C LEU A 7 -34.13 11.35 1.44
N PHE A 8 -33.56 10.69 0.43
CA PHE A 8 -33.60 11.14 -0.98
C PHE A 8 -33.95 9.95 -1.89
N PRO A 9 -35.21 9.41 -1.80
CA PRO A 9 -35.59 8.19 -2.51
C PRO A 9 -35.50 8.33 -4.03
N ASP A 10 -35.87 9.48 -4.57
CA ASP A 10 -35.95 9.74 -6.02
C ASP A 10 -34.62 10.16 -6.64
N SER A 11 -33.57 10.35 -5.84
CA SER A 11 -32.27 10.75 -6.36
C SER A 11 -31.55 9.60 -7.05
N LYS A 12 -30.85 9.90 -8.14
CA LYS A 12 -29.92 8.94 -8.76
C LYS A 12 -28.69 8.80 -7.88
N LYS A 13 -28.27 7.57 -7.63
CA LYS A 13 -27.17 7.25 -6.72
C LYS A 13 -25.98 6.73 -7.54
N LEU A 14 -24.88 7.48 -7.51
CA LEU A 14 -23.63 7.11 -8.16
C LEU A 14 -22.55 6.87 -7.10
N GLY A 15 -21.90 5.71 -7.14
CA GLY A 15 -20.72 5.40 -6.35
C GLY A 15 -19.52 5.15 -7.25
N VAL A 16 -18.36 5.68 -6.88
CA VAL A 16 -17.10 5.47 -7.58
C VAL A 16 -16.12 4.78 -6.64
N THR A 17 -15.54 3.67 -7.09
CA THR A 17 -14.54 2.92 -6.31
C THR A 17 -13.59 2.20 -7.25
N ALA A 18 -12.31 2.08 -6.86
CA ALA A 18 -11.35 1.24 -7.56
C ALA A 18 -11.51 -0.26 -7.21
N THR A 19 -12.26 -0.58 -6.15
CA THR A 19 -12.39 -1.92 -5.59
C THR A 19 -13.84 -2.20 -5.24
N PRO A 20 -14.68 -2.62 -6.22
CA PRO A 20 -16.12 -2.82 -6.03
C PRO A 20 -16.46 -4.11 -5.27
N TRP A 21 -15.48 -4.85 -4.79
CA TRP A 21 -15.67 -6.10 -4.03
C TRP A 21 -15.19 -5.95 -2.60
N ARG A 22 -15.88 -6.60 -1.67
CA ARG A 22 -15.41 -6.78 -0.30
C ARG A 22 -14.84 -8.19 -0.12
N MET A 23 -13.96 -8.39 0.86
CA MET A 23 -13.34 -9.69 1.14
C MET A 23 -14.37 -10.80 1.45
N ASN A 24 -15.50 -10.45 2.06
CA ASN A 24 -16.60 -11.37 2.40
C ASN A 24 -17.53 -11.66 1.22
N ASN A 25 -17.15 -11.38 -0.02
CA ASN A 25 -17.96 -11.50 -1.22
C ASN A 25 -19.32 -10.75 -1.21
N SER A 26 -19.57 -9.91 -0.19
CA SER A 26 -20.73 -9.02 -0.20
C SER A 26 -20.49 -7.90 -1.21
N GLY A 27 -21.20 -7.95 -2.31
CA GLY A 27 -21.17 -6.91 -3.34
C GLY A 27 -22.01 -5.69 -2.96
N PHE A 28 -22.02 -4.70 -3.84
CA PHE A 28 -22.83 -3.48 -3.70
C PHE A 28 -24.27 -3.64 -4.21
N LYS A 29 -24.71 -4.88 -4.49
CA LYS A 29 -26.03 -5.15 -5.06
C LYS A 29 -27.21 -4.68 -4.19
N GLU A 30 -27.03 -4.64 -2.88
CA GLU A 30 -28.05 -4.10 -1.95
C GLU A 30 -28.23 -2.59 -2.07
N VAL A 31 -27.31 -1.94 -2.75
CA VAL A 31 -27.14 -0.49 -2.70
C VAL A 31 -27.17 0.11 -4.10
N TYR A 32 -26.63 -0.59 -5.09
CA TYR A 32 -26.57 -0.18 -6.48
C TYR A 32 -27.17 -1.26 -7.39
N GLN A 33 -27.89 -0.84 -8.39
CA GLN A 33 -28.57 -1.72 -9.35
C GLN A 33 -27.62 -2.24 -10.42
N GLN A 34 -26.60 -1.48 -10.76
CA GLN A 34 -25.66 -1.79 -11.84
C GLN A 34 -24.23 -1.47 -11.46
N LEU A 35 -23.31 -2.34 -11.84
CA LEU A 35 -21.87 -2.12 -11.79
C LEU A 35 -21.36 -1.83 -13.19
N ILE A 36 -20.80 -0.65 -13.38
CA ILE A 36 -20.11 -0.26 -14.63
C ILE A 36 -18.62 -0.40 -14.35
N THR A 37 -17.96 -1.33 -15.03
CA THR A 37 -16.51 -1.54 -14.91
C THR A 37 -15.79 -0.72 -15.97
N SER A 38 -14.68 -0.14 -15.55
CA SER A 38 -13.75 0.56 -16.44
C SER A 38 -12.82 -0.43 -17.16
N GLN A 39 -11.90 0.08 -17.97
CA GLN A 39 -10.89 -0.71 -18.65
C GLN A 39 -9.90 -1.33 -17.64
N SER A 40 -9.10 -2.31 -18.11
CA SER A 40 -8.08 -2.94 -17.27
C SER A 40 -6.91 -1.97 -16.97
N ILE A 41 -6.17 -2.24 -15.88
CA ILE A 41 -4.92 -1.51 -15.55
C ILE A 41 -3.95 -1.54 -16.73
N LYS A 42 -3.84 -2.68 -17.43
CA LYS A 42 -3.00 -2.84 -18.62
C LYS A 42 -3.39 -1.84 -19.72
N ALA A 43 -4.69 -1.75 -20.04
CA ALA A 43 -5.17 -0.81 -21.05
C ALA A 43 -4.90 0.65 -20.65
N PHE A 44 -5.05 1.01 -19.37
CA PHE A 44 -4.71 2.35 -18.90
C PHE A 44 -3.21 2.66 -18.99
N ILE A 45 -2.34 1.67 -18.77
CA ILE A 45 -0.89 1.82 -18.97
C ILE A 45 -0.58 2.01 -20.47
N GLU A 46 -1.15 1.20 -21.35
CA GLU A 46 -0.97 1.29 -22.81
C GLU A 46 -1.45 2.64 -23.37
N GLN A 47 -2.51 3.19 -22.81
CA GLN A 47 -3.04 4.53 -23.15
C GLN A 47 -2.29 5.69 -22.47
N GLY A 48 -1.31 5.40 -21.60
CA GLY A 48 -0.51 6.41 -20.91
C GLY A 48 -1.22 7.12 -19.75
N TRP A 49 -2.35 6.61 -19.27
CA TRP A 49 -3.05 7.15 -18.08
C TRP A 49 -2.43 6.70 -16.76
N LEU A 50 -1.83 5.52 -16.74
CA LEU A 50 -1.10 4.98 -15.60
C LEU A 50 0.38 4.76 -15.95
N ALA A 51 1.24 4.85 -14.95
CA ALA A 51 2.65 4.56 -15.09
C ALA A 51 2.89 3.05 -15.27
N PRO A 52 3.83 2.65 -16.14
CA PRO A 52 4.29 1.26 -16.20
C PRO A 52 4.97 0.87 -14.89
N TYR A 53 5.03 -0.44 -14.62
CA TYR A 53 5.66 -0.94 -13.41
C TYR A 53 6.47 -2.21 -13.65
N SER A 54 7.43 -2.46 -12.77
CA SER A 54 8.08 -3.76 -12.59
C SER A 54 7.65 -4.34 -11.24
N TYR A 55 7.21 -5.59 -11.24
CA TYR A 55 6.79 -6.29 -10.04
C TYR A 55 7.80 -7.38 -9.69
N TYR A 56 8.25 -7.36 -8.44
CA TYR A 56 9.13 -8.36 -7.87
C TYR A 56 8.45 -8.97 -6.65
N SER A 57 8.48 -10.26 -6.56
CA SER A 57 7.86 -11.01 -5.46
C SER A 57 8.87 -11.94 -4.82
N VAL A 58 8.56 -12.38 -3.61
CA VAL A 58 9.33 -13.43 -2.93
C VAL A 58 9.29 -14.73 -3.74
N ARG A 59 10.42 -15.44 -3.79
CA ARG A 59 10.51 -16.72 -4.50
C ARG A 59 9.64 -17.78 -3.81
N GLU A 60 9.09 -18.71 -4.59
CA GLU A 60 8.20 -19.76 -4.07
C GLU A 60 8.82 -20.58 -2.91
N ASN A 61 10.10 -20.92 -3.01
CA ASN A 61 10.81 -21.71 -1.99
C ASN A 61 11.68 -20.84 -1.08
N SER A 62 11.27 -19.61 -0.79
CA SER A 62 11.99 -18.72 0.13
C SER A 62 11.46 -18.83 1.55
N VAL A 63 12.31 -18.50 2.52
CA VAL A 63 11.94 -18.45 3.93
C VAL A 63 10.76 -17.50 4.17
N GLU A 64 10.70 -16.37 3.44
CA GLU A 64 9.59 -15.43 3.51
C GLU A 64 8.29 -16.08 3.05
N ARG A 65 8.33 -16.82 1.97
CA ARG A 65 7.15 -17.51 1.44
C ARG A 65 6.64 -18.55 2.40
N GLU A 66 7.54 -19.37 2.96
CA GLU A 66 7.21 -20.38 3.97
C GLU A 66 6.57 -19.73 5.20
N ARG A 67 7.16 -18.66 5.74
CA ARG A 67 6.62 -17.93 6.89
C ARG A 67 5.23 -17.34 6.60
N ILE A 68 5.04 -16.70 5.44
CA ILE A 68 3.72 -16.16 5.05
C ILE A 68 2.68 -17.28 4.95
N THR A 69 3.02 -18.42 4.35
CA THR A 69 2.11 -19.54 4.18
C THR A 69 1.78 -20.28 5.46
N SER A 70 2.67 -20.23 6.47
CA SER A 70 2.43 -20.83 7.79
C SER A 70 1.44 -20.03 8.64
N ILE A 71 1.16 -18.77 8.30
CA ILE A 71 0.22 -17.93 9.05
C ILE A 71 -1.22 -18.42 8.81
N ASN A 72 -1.84 -18.92 9.87
CA ASN A 72 -3.22 -19.44 9.87
C ASN A 72 -4.16 -18.63 10.77
N GLU A 73 -3.74 -17.48 11.27
CA GLU A 73 -4.54 -16.57 12.08
C GLU A 73 -5.04 -15.40 11.24
N PHE A 74 -6.37 -15.24 11.19
CA PHE A 74 -7.03 -14.22 10.38
C PHE A 74 -7.91 -13.31 11.24
N ASP A 75 -8.12 -12.09 10.78
CA ASP A 75 -9.06 -11.14 11.37
C ASP A 75 -10.50 -11.41 10.87
N ILE A 76 -11.47 -10.61 11.36
CA ILE A 76 -12.89 -10.74 10.99
C ILE A 76 -13.16 -10.45 9.50
N GLU A 77 -12.25 -9.79 8.81
CA GLU A 77 -12.32 -9.49 7.38
C GLU A 77 -11.65 -10.59 6.53
N GLY A 78 -10.98 -11.56 7.16
CA GLY A 78 -10.27 -12.66 6.49
C GLY A 78 -8.85 -12.30 6.06
N ASP A 79 -8.31 -11.14 6.45
CA ASP A 79 -6.90 -10.80 6.28
C ASP A 79 -6.06 -11.37 7.44
N TYR A 80 -4.76 -11.41 7.30
CA TYR A 80 -3.86 -11.87 8.37
C TYR A 80 -3.97 -10.98 9.61
N LYS A 81 -4.04 -11.59 10.80
CA LYS A 81 -3.94 -10.84 12.07
C LYS A 81 -2.58 -10.14 12.18
N THR A 82 -2.60 -8.89 12.60
CA THR A 82 -1.38 -8.07 12.77
C THR A 82 -0.37 -8.74 13.71
N SER A 83 -0.83 -9.33 14.83
CA SER A 83 0.05 -10.03 15.79
C SER A 83 0.74 -11.24 15.19
N ALA A 84 0.06 -11.99 14.34
CA ALA A 84 0.65 -13.14 13.65
C ALA A 84 1.68 -12.69 12.59
N LEU A 85 1.37 -11.64 11.84
CA LEU A 85 2.33 -11.04 10.92
C LEU A 85 3.58 -10.51 11.62
N GLU A 86 3.43 -9.82 12.77
CA GLU A 86 4.57 -9.32 13.54
C GLU A 86 5.48 -10.47 13.99
N ARG A 87 4.90 -11.53 14.54
CA ARG A 87 5.65 -12.69 15.01
C ARG A 87 6.48 -13.35 13.90
N GLU A 88 5.91 -13.51 12.73
CA GLU A 88 6.53 -14.23 11.62
C GLU A 88 7.42 -13.34 10.74
N MET A 89 7.07 -12.06 10.55
CA MET A 89 7.70 -11.20 9.55
C MET A 89 8.56 -10.09 10.15
N ASP A 90 8.33 -9.64 11.41
CA ASP A 90 9.17 -8.61 12.05
C ASP A 90 10.43 -9.21 12.69
N THR A 91 11.22 -9.88 11.90
CA THR A 91 12.51 -10.44 12.31
C THR A 91 13.66 -9.69 11.65
N MET A 92 14.83 -9.64 12.30
CA MET A 92 16.03 -9.00 11.74
C MET A 92 16.35 -9.52 10.34
N GLN A 93 16.24 -10.84 10.13
CA GLN A 93 16.50 -11.47 8.84
C GLN A 93 15.58 -10.99 7.74
N ILE A 94 14.28 -10.87 8.03
CA ILE A 94 13.29 -10.42 7.04
C ILE A 94 13.51 -8.93 6.72
N ARG A 95 13.75 -8.10 7.74
CA ARG A 95 14.01 -6.67 7.53
C ARG A 95 15.30 -6.42 6.74
N ALA A 96 16.36 -7.17 7.02
CA ALA A 96 17.61 -7.10 6.25
C ALA A 96 17.36 -7.42 4.75
N ARG A 97 16.48 -8.38 4.45
CA ARG A 97 16.09 -8.69 3.06
C ARG A 97 15.20 -7.63 2.42
N LEU A 98 14.35 -6.94 3.20
CA LEU A 98 13.62 -5.77 2.72
C LEU A 98 14.61 -4.67 2.30
N LEU A 99 15.59 -4.38 3.13
CA LEU A 99 16.64 -3.39 2.82
C LEU A 99 17.46 -3.81 1.59
N ASP A 100 17.94 -5.07 1.52
CA ASP A 100 18.67 -5.60 0.36
C ASP A 100 17.86 -5.47 -0.93
N SER A 101 16.57 -5.81 -0.90
CA SER A 101 15.70 -5.70 -2.08
C SER A 101 15.55 -4.25 -2.55
N TYR A 102 15.42 -3.29 -1.61
CA TYR A 102 15.42 -1.87 -1.94
C TYR A 102 16.75 -1.44 -2.55
N GLN A 103 17.88 -1.77 -1.91
CA GLN A 103 19.20 -1.37 -2.39
C GLN A 103 19.52 -1.90 -3.79
N ARG A 104 19.09 -3.12 -4.10
CA ARG A 104 19.33 -3.75 -5.42
C ARG A 104 18.40 -3.26 -6.52
N LEU A 105 17.13 -2.98 -6.20
CA LEU A 105 16.08 -2.79 -7.19
C LEU A 105 15.53 -1.37 -7.25
N ALA A 106 15.61 -0.63 -6.15
CA ALA A 106 15.00 0.70 -6.02
C ALA A 106 15.92 1.76 -5.39
N SER A 107 17.23 1.52 -5.35
CA SER A 107 18.21 2.45 -4.77
C SER A 107 18.07 3.85 -5.36
N GLY A 108 18.07 4.88 -4.49
CA GLY A 108 17.93 6.29 -4.87
C GLY A 108 16.52 6.70 -5.32
N LYS A 109 15.54 5.82 -5.29
CA LYS A 109 14.17 6.10 -5.68
C LYS A 109 13.32 6.57 -4.50
N LYS A 110 12.42 7.50 -4.79
CA LYS A 110 11.41 7.98 -3.85
C LYS A 110 10.26 7.00 -3.73
N GLY A 111 9.86 6.64 -2.50
CA GLY A 111 8.78 5.67 -2.36
C GLY A 111 8.19 5.48 -0.97
N ILE A 112 7.29 4.50 -0.90
CA ILE A 112 6.53 4.17 0.30
C ILE A 112 6.75 2.70 0.66
N ILE A 113 6.98 2.45 1.95
CA ILE A 113 7.00 1.12 2.54
C ILE A 113 5.73 0.94 3.38
N TYR A 114 4.95 -0.07 3.10
CA TYR A 114 3.77 -0.44 3.89
C TYR A 114 4.17 -1.48 4.92
N SER A 115 4.16 -1.11 6.19
CA SER A 115 4.57 -1.95 7.30
C SER A 115 3.38 -2.59 8.03
N ILE A 116 3.65 -3.62 8.82
CA ILE A 116 2.66 -4.44 9.54
C ILE A 116 2.04 -3.62 10.68
N SER A 117 2.90 -2.94 11.46
CA SER A 117 2.54 -2.23 12.67
C SER A 117 3.48 -1.07 12.93
N ARG A 118 3.17 -0.28 13.97
CA ARG A 118 4.03 0.81 14.42
C ARG A 118 5.41 0.33 14.84
N LYS A 119 5.47 -0.79 15.58
CA LYS A 119 6.73 -1.41 16.00
C LYS A 119 7.56 -1.84 14.80
N HIS A 120 6.96 -2.55 13.85
CA HIS A 120 7.63 -2.94 12.60
C HIS A 120 8.11 -1.72 11.81
N SER A 121 7.33 -0.64 11.76
CA SER A 121 7.74 0.60 11.09
C SER A 121 8.95 1.28 11.75
N GLU A 122 9.05 1.22 13.09
CA GLU A 122 10.20 1.72 13.84
C GLU A 122 11.47 0.93 13.50
N HIS A 123 11.39 -0.40 13.54
CA HIS A 123 12.51 -1.27 13.18
C HIS A 123 12.98 -1.07 11.74
N ILE A 124 12.06 -0.95 10.78
CA ILE A 124 12.41 -0.64 9.38
C ILE A 124 13.11 0.72 9.29
N CYS A 125 12.56 1.76 9.93
CA CYS A 125 13.17 3.09 9.93
C CYS A 125 14.57 3.08 10.51
N GLU A 126 14.80 2.37 11.59
CA GLU A 126 16.11 2.24 12.22
C GLU A 126 17.13 1.58 11.29
N GLU A 127 16.79 0.42 10.72
CA GLU A 127 17.67 -0.29 9.78
C GLU A 127 18.01 0.53 8.54
N TYR A 128 17.02 1.20 7.95
CA TYR A 128 17.22 2.01 6.76
C TYR A 128 18.03 3.29 7.04
N ARG A 129 17.83 3.94 8.22
CA ARG A 129 18.67 5.07 8.65
C ARG A 129 20.10 4.65 8.91
N ASN A 130 20.33 3.49 9.54
CA ASN A 130 21.65 2.95 9.75
C ASN A 130 22.38 2.65 8.43
N ALA A 131 21.64 2.38 7.36
CA ALA A 131 22.14 2.27 5.99
C ALA A 131 22.30 3.62 5.28
N GLY A 132 22.10 4.76 5.97
CA GLY A 132 22.29 6.12 5.43
C GLY A 132 21.10 6.66 4.61
N LEU A 133 19.91 6.04 4.71
CA LEU A 133 18.75 6.46 3.93
C LEU A 133 17.89 7.49 4.69
N ASN A 134 17.39 8.48 3.95
CA ASN A 134 16.52 9.53 4.48
C ASN A 134 15.07 9.05 4.53
N ILE A 135 14.69 8.50 5.67
CA ILE A 135 13.41 7.81 5.88
C ILE A 135 12.69 8.31 7.12
N VAL A 136 11.37 8.45 7.02
CA VAL A 136 10.49 8.77 8.15
C VAL A 136 9.34 7.78 8.25
N LYS A 137 8.82 7.59 9.46
CA LYS A 137 7.56 6.86 9.65
C LYS A 137 6.40 7.84 9.80
N ILE A 138 5.23 7.42 9.31
CA ILE A 138 3.95 8.10 9.54
C ILE A 138 2.93 7.05 9.96
N ASP A 139 2.33 7.25 11.13
CA ASP A 139 1.31 6.36 11.71
C ASP A 139 0.15 7.16 12.33
N SER A 140 -0.82 6.48 12.94
CA SER A 140 -2.01 7.10 13.54
C SER A 140 -1.70 8.04 14.69
N LEU A 141 -0.55 7.90 15.35
CA LEU A 141 -0.09 8.76 16.45
C LEU A 141 0.71 9.97 15.96
N THR A 142 1.14 9.98 14.69
CA THR A 142 1.85 11.13 14.13
C THR A 142 0.94 12.35 14.13
N PRO A 143 1.26 13.44 14.86
CA PRO A 143 0.46 14.65 14.90
C PRO A 143 0.14 15.20 13.52
N LYS A 144 -1.03 15.79 13.33
CA LYS A 144 -1.49 16.26 12.02
C LYS A 144 -0.51 17.25 11.36
N ASN A 145 0.04 18.17 12.13
CA ASN A 145 1.03 19.16 11.68
C ASN A 145 2.34 18.49 11.23
N GLU A 146 2.85 17.54 12.00
CA GLU A 146 4.05 16.78 11.63
C GLU A 146 3.82 15.94 10.38
N ARG A 147 2.67 15.28 10.29
CA ARG A 147 2.28 14.52 9.09
C ARG A 147 2.27 15.39 7.85
N GLN A 148 1.68 16.60 7.94
CA GLN A 148 1.68 17.56 6.83
C GLN A 148 3.10 17.99 6.46
N LEU A 149 3.96 18.26 7.45
CA LEU A 149 5.35 18.62 7.22
C LEU A 149 6.14 17.49 6.55
N TYR A 150 6.00 16.24 7.02
CA TYR A 150 6.68 15.10 6.40
C TYR A 150 6.22 14.84 4.97
N VAL A 151 4.91 14.95 4.71
CA VAL A 151 4.35 14.83 3.36
C VAL A 151 4.88 15.94 2.44
N GLN A 152 4.97 17.18 2.93
CA GLN A 152 5.53 18.28 2.15
C GLN A 152 7.02 18.08 1.86
N ARG A 153 7.81 17.68 2.86
CA ARG A 153 9.24 17.37 2.69
C ARG A 153 9.46 16.21 1.72
N PHE A 154 8.62 15.19 1.79
CA PHE A 154 8.66 14.08 0.85
C PHE A 154 8.35 14.53 -0.58
N LYS A 155 7.32 15.35 -0.78
CA LYS A 155 7.01 15.93 -2.09
C LYS A 155 8.16 16.76 -2.64
N ASN A 156 8.82 17.53 -1.80
CA ASN A 156 9.95 18.38 -2.16
C ASN A 156 11.31 17.63 -2.30
N GLY A 157 11.34 16.31 -2.15
CA GLY A 157 12.57 15.52 -2.25
C GLY A 157 13.52 15.66 -1.06
N GLN A 158 13.05 16.18 0.07
CA GLN A 158 13.82 16.29 1.31
C GLN A 158 13.71 15.03 2.18
N ILE A 159 12.80 14.14 1.86
CA ILE A 159 12.62 12.80 2.41
C ILE A 159 12.46 11.88 1.22
N ASP A 160 13.19 10.77 1.20
CA ASP A 160 13.16 9.81 0.09
C ASP A 160 12.16 8.69 0.32
N ILE A 161 11.98 8.26 1.57
CA ILE A 161 11.16 7.11 1.91
C ILE A 161 10.21 7.44 3.07
N ILE A 162 8.94 7.07 2.91
CA ILE A 162 7.97 7.08 3.99
C ILE A 162 7.58 5.64 4.35
N VAL A 163 7.73 5.27 5.62
CA VAL A 163 7.13 4.04 6.15
C VAL A 163 5.76 4.36 6.71
N ASN A 164 4.76 3.64 6.25
CA ASN A 164 3.37 3.88 6.59
C ASN A 164 2.71 2.66 7.25
N VAL A 165 1.86 2.93 8.26
CA VAL A 165 0.97 1.96 8.88
C VAL A 165 -0.48 2.41 8.67
N ASP A 166 -1.17 1.82 7.72
CA ASP A 166 -2.62 1.96 7.42
C ASP A 166 -3.18 3.41 7.23
N ILE A 167 -2.33 4.46 7.20
CA ILE A 167 -2.81 5.86 7.11
C ILE A 167 -2.93 6.34 5.67
N PHE A 168 -2.06 5.90 4.78
CA PHE A 168 -2.07 6.32 3.38
C PHE A 168 -2.98 5.45 2.50
N SER A 169 -4.01 4.83 3.09
CA SER A 169 -5.07 4.15 2.33
C SER A 169 -5.92 5.15 1.55
N GLU A 170 -6.16 6.38 2.09
CA GLU A 170 -6.97 7.41 1.46
C GLU A 170 -6.30 8.80 1.50
N GLY A 171 -6.55 9.61 0.47
CA GLY A 171 -6.23 11.06 0.45
C GLY A 171 -4.77 11.47 0.26
N PHE A 172 -3.78 10.55 0.25
CA PHE A 172 -2.40 10.89 -0.04
C PHE A 172 -2.14 10.91 -1.55
N ASP A 173 -1.88 12.09 -2.10
CA ASP A 173 -1.55 12.28 -3.52
C ASP A 173 -0.10 12.73 -3.71
N CYS A 174 0.72 11.84 -4.28
CA CYS A 174 2.11 12.09 -4.63
C CYS A 174 2.44 11.28 -5.90
N PRO A 175 2.29 11.86 -7.10
CA PRO A 175 2.47 11.15 -8.36
C PRO A 175 3.91 10.72 -8.64
N ASP A 176 4.89 11.32 -7.99
CA ASP A 176 6.32 11.07 -8.17
C ASP A 176 6.87 9.89 -7.35
N ILE A 177 6.01 9.07 -6.77
CA ILE A 177 6.40 7.81 -6.13
C ILE A 177 6.93 6.85 -7.18
N GLU A 178 8.18 6.42 -7.04
CA GLU A 178 8.89 5.55 -7.98
C GLU A 178 8.97 4.11 -7.50
N PHE A 179 8.80 3.85 -6.18
CA PHE A 179 8.69 2.48 -5.67
C PHE A 179 7.64 2.34 -4.56
N ILE A 180 7.09 1.15 -4.49
CA ILE A 180 6.22 0.68 -3.40
C ILE A 180 6.83 -0.61 -2.86
N GLN A 181 7.08 -0.68 -1.55
CA GLN A 181 7.51 -1.90 -0.89
C GLN A 181 6.43 -2.41 0.07
N LEU A 182 5.97 -3.62 -0.19
CA LEU A 182 4.90 -4.28 0.55
C LEU A 182 5.48 -5.13 1.68
N ALA A 183 5.99 -4.48 2.74
CA ALA A 183 6.53 -5.17 3.92
C ALA A 183 5.43 -5.80 4.81
N ARG A 184 4.17 -5.66 4.42
CA ARG A 184 3.01 -6.30 5.03
C ARG A 184 2.32 -7.22 4.03
N PRO A 185 2.45 -8.54 4.17
CA PRO A 185 1.60 -9.48 3.43
C PRO A 185 0.11 -9.24 3.71
N THR A 186 -0.71 -9.37 2.68
CA THR A 186 -2.17 -9.23 2.81
C THR A 186 -2.89 -10.20 1.89
N LYS A 187 -4.04 -10.70 2.33
CA LYS A 187 -5.01 -11.44 1.49
C LYS A 187 -6.06 -10.50 0.89
N SER A 188 -6.08 -9.23 1.33
CA SER A 188 -7.02 -8.23 0.84
C SER A 188 -6.56 -7.66 -0.50
N LEU A 189 -7.22 -8.08 -1.58
CA LEU A 189 -7.02 -7.49 -2.90
C LEU A 189 -7.29 -5.97 -2.87
N VAL A 190 -8.22 -5.51 -2.06
CA VAL A 190 -8.55 -4.09 -1.89
C VAL A 190 -7.36 -3.32 -1.33
N LYS A 191 -6.78 -3.79 -0.21
CA LYS A 191 -5.58 -3.17 0.38
C LYS A 191 -4.41 -3.16 -0.60
N TYR A 192 -4.15 -4.31 -1.24
CA TYR A 192 -3.09 -4.45 -2.24
C TYR A 192 -3.24 -3.42 -3.37
N LEU A 193 -4.41 -3.34 -4.01
CA LEU A 193 -4.65 -2.43 -5.12
C LEU A 193 -4.58 -0.95 -4.68
N GLN A 194 -5.04 -0.60 -3.49
CA GLN A 194 -4.92 0.75 -2.95
C GLN A 194 -3.46 1.15 -2.71
N GLN A 195 -2.64 0.24 -2.19
CA GLN A 195 -1.22 0.48 -1.95
C GLN A 195 -0.44 0.60 -3.25
N VAL A 196 -0.56 -0.38 -4.13
CA VAL A 196 0.13 -0.40 -5.44
C VAL A 196 -0.33 0.76 -6.33
N GLY A 197 -1.62 1.08 -6.34
CA GLY A 197 -2.20 2.16 -7.13
C GLY A 197 -1.57 3.54 -6.88
N ARG A 198 -0.94 3.75 -5.71
CA ARG A 198 -0.19 4.98 -5.42
C ARG A 198 1.04 5.12 -6.32
N GLY A 199 1.75 4.02 -6.59
CA GLY A 199 2.90 3.99 -7.47
C GLY A 199 2.54 4.08 -8.95
N LEU A 200 1.32 3.68 -9.33
CA LEU A 200 0.89 3.67 -10.73
C LEU A 200 0.40 5.04 -11.24
N ARG A 201 0.36 6.06 -10.40
CA ARG A 201 -0.01 7.41 -10.85
C ARG A 201 1.00 7.94 -11.87
N LYS A 202 0.50 8.48 -12.97
CA LYS A 202 1.35 9.01 -14.04
C LYS A 202 2.08 10.26 -13.56
N ASN A 203 3.39 10.31 -13.83
CA ASN A 203 4.22 11.51 -13.71
C ASN A 203 5.40 11.38 -14.69
N GLY A 204 5.36 12.14 -15.78
CA GLY A 204 6.34 12.01 -16.86
C GLY A 204 6.47 10.56 -17.37
N ASP A 205 7.70 10.12 -17.56
CA ASP A 205 8.04 8.78 -18.06
C ASP A 205 8.48 7.81 -16.95
N LYS A 206 8.08 8.10 -15.69
CA LYS A 206 8.46 7.24 -14.58
C LYS A 206 7.95 5.81 -14.79
N LYS A 207 8.74 4.85 -14.29
CA LYS A 207 8.35 3.46 -14.10
C LYS A 207 8.36 3.12 -12.61
N CYS A 208 7.27 2.60 -12.07
CA CYS A 208 7.19 2.21 -10.68
C CYS A 208 7.80 0.82 -10.44
N ILE A 209 8.49 0.66 -9.31
CA ILE A 209 8.99 -0.63 -8.82
C ILE A 209 8.11 -1.07 -7.66
N ILE A 210 7.59 -2.28 -7.73
CA ILE A 210 6.78 -2.90 -6.69
C ILE A 210 7.58 -4.08 -6.13
N LEU A 211 7.89 -4.03 -4.81
CA LEU A 211 8.68 -4.98 -4.06
C LEU A 211 7.83 -5.69 -3.01
#